data_3a7a3ac3ffd94226f7fca805b956a802
#
_entry.id   3a7a3ac3ffd94226f7fca805b956a802
#
_cell.length_a   1.000
_cell.length_b   1.000
_cell.length_c   1.000
_cell.angle_alpha   90.00
_cell.angle_beta   90.00
_cell.angle_gamma   90.00
#
_symmetry.space_group_name_H-M   'P 1'
#
loop_
_entity.id
_entity.type
_entity.pdbx_description
1 polymer ?
#
loop_
_entity_poly.entity_id
_entity_poly.type
_entity_poly.pdbx_seq_one_letter_code
_entity_poly.pdbx_strand_id
1 'polypeptide(L)'
;MGLISFIKNAGDKLFKSEEKREQEKADLIKAHIKKFGFDTSDIQVKVDDDKVTLMGSIDTQENKNKIIVTAGNVDGIASVDDWIVVKNPPVVAPPEPEKQFYTVRKGDYLSKIAKEVYGNANKYMVIFEANKPMLKDPNLIYPGQVLVIPPLGK
;
A
#
# COMPACT_ATOMS: atom_id res chain seq x y z
N MET A 1 9.57 9.25 -4.70
CA MET A 1 9.55 8.82 -6.11
C MET A 1 10.14 7.43 -6.21
N GLY A 2 9.34 6.48 -6.35
CA GLY A 2 9.79 5.12 -6.43
C GLY A 2 8.74 4.23 -7.03
N LEU A 3 9.19 3.14 -7.61
CA LEU A 3 8.32 2.13 -8.18
C LEU A 3 8.24 0.97 -7.22
N ILE A 4 7.05 0.69 -6.74
CA ILE A 4 6.80 -0.40 -5.81
C ILE A 4 6.09 -1.51 -6.57
N SER A 5 6.64 -2.73 -6.52
CA SER A 5 6.09 -3.88 -7.24
C SER A 5 5.01 -4.57 -6.44
N PHE A 6 3.96 -5.00 -7.12
CA PHE A 6 2.85 -5.73 -6.53
C PHE A 6 2.58 -7.01 -7.32
N ILE A 7 1.84 -7.92 -6.73
CA ILE A 7 1.45 -9.15 -7.42
C ILE A 7 0.16 -8.87 -8.19
N LYS A 8 0.24 -8.91 -9.51
CA LYS A 8 -0.83 -8.46 -10.41
C LYS A 8 -2.17 -9.16 -10.16
N ASN A 9 -2.15 -10.43 -9.86
CA ASN A 9 -3.38 -11.22 -9.73
C ASN A 9 -3.80 -11.44 -8.27
N ALA A 10 -3.23 -10.66 -7.36
CA ALA A 10 -3.62 -10.66 -5.95
C ALA A 10 -4.30 -9.33 -5.62
N GLY A 11 -5.05 -9.31 -4.55
CA GLY A 11 -5.68 -8.10 -4.07
C GLY A 11 -7.17 -8.01 -4.37
N ASP A 12 -7.74 -6.86 -4.08
CA ASP A 12 -9.18 -6.65 -4.21
C ASP A 12 -9.59 -6.59 -5.68
N LYS A 13 -10.67 -7.29 -6.00
CA LYS A 13 -11.21 -7.27 -7.37
C LYS A 13 -12.06 -6.04 -7.55
N LEU A 14 -11.41 -4.96 -7.93
CA LEU A 14 -12.03 -3.66 -8.12
C LEU A 14 -12.54 -3.46 -9.54
N PHE A 15 -11.84 -4.04 -10.52
CA PHE A 15 -12.19 -3.86 -11.91
C PHE A 15 -13.09 -4.97 -12.41
N LYS A 16 -14.13 -4.60 -13.14
CA LYS A 16 -14.98 -5.56 -13.84
C LYS A 16 -14.35 -5.84 -15.21
N SER A 17 -14.76 -6.94 -15.84
CA SER A 17 -14.21 -7.33 -17.13
C SER A 17 -14.42 -6.28 -18.22
N GLU A 18 -15.46 -5.47 -18.12
CA GLU A 18 -15.73 -4.38 -19.06
C GLU A 18 -14.96 -3.09 -18.74
N GLU A 19 -14.29 -3.03 -17.61
CA GLU A 19 -13.51 -1.87 -17.18
C GLU A 19 -12.16 -1.87 -17.87
N LYS A 20 -12.12 -1.42 -19.12
CA LYS A 20 -10.90 -1.47 -19.92
C LYS A 20 -10.20 -0.13 -20.06
N ARG A 21 -10.93 0.97 -19.83
CA ARG A 21 -10.34 2.30 -19.96
C ARG A 21 -9.51 2.65 -18.74
N GLU A 22 -8.35 3.20 -19.00
CA GLU A 22 -7.42 3.57 -17.93
C GLU A 22 -8.00 4.64 -17.03
N GLN A 23 -8.77 5.56 -17.60
CA GLN A 23 -9.43 6.60 -16.80
C GLN A 23 -10.45 6.00 -15.83
N GLU A 24 -11.21 5.01 -16.27
CA GLU A 24 -12.17 4.32 -15.39
C GLU A 24 -11.48 3.60 -14.25
N LYS A 25 -10.35 2.94 -14.55
CA LYS A 25 -9.55 2.28 -13.53
C LYS A 25 -8.99 3.28 -12.53
N ALA A 26 -8.50 4.43 -13.01
CA ALA A 26 -7.98 5.47 -12.14
C ALA A 26 -9.05 6.01 -11.21
N ASP A 27 -10.25 6.25 -11.73
CA ASP A 27 -11.37 6.74 -10.93
C ASP A 27 -11.78 5.73 -9.86
N LEU A 28 -11.78 4.45 -10.20
CA LEU A 28 -12.11 3.38 -9.25
C LEU A 28 -11.07 3.27 -8.15
N ILE A 29 -9.79 3.38 -8.49
CA ILE A 29 -8.72 3.33 -7.51
C ILE A 29 -8.79 4.53 -6.56
N LYS A 30 -9.03 5.72 -7.10
CA LYS A 30 -9.18 6.93 -6.27
C LYS A 30 -10.36 6.79 -5.32
N ALA A 31 -11.50 6.29 -5.80
CA ALA A 31 -12.67 6.05 -4.97
C ALA A 31 -12.39 4.99 -3.90
N HIS A 32 -11.61 3.97 -4.25
CA HIS A 32 -11.22 2.92 -3.31
C HIS A 32 -10.36 3.48 -2.16
N ILE A 33 -9.40 4.34 -2.49
CA ILE A 33 -8.58 5.02 -1.49
C ILE A 33 -9.46 5.88 -0.59
N LYS A 34 -10.36 6.66 -1.18
CA LYS A 34 -11.26 7.52 -0.44
C LYS A 34 -12.19 6.73 0.48
N LYS A 35 -12.61 5.55 0.05
CA LYS A 35 -13.48 4.66 0.84
C LYS A 35 -12.85 4.30 2.18
N PHE A 36 -11.52 4.20 2.24
CA PHE A 36 -10.80 3.90 3.47
C PHE A 36 -10.55 5.13 4.35
N GLY A 37 -11.07 6.30 3.97
CA GLY A 37 -11.01 7.48 4.80
C GLY A 37 -9.85 8.43 4.53
N PHE A 38 -9.07 8.19 3.48
CA PHE A 38 -7.97 9.08 3.14
C PHE A 38 -8.49 10.30 2.36
N ASP A 39 -7.89 11.45 2.64
CA ASP A 39 -8.20 12.68 1.91
C ASP A 39 -7.52 12.62 0.55
N THR A 40 -8.32 12.53 -0.50
CA THR A 40 -7.80 12.44 -1.87
C THR A 40 -7.90 13.76 -2.63
N SER A 41 -8.25 14.87 -1.95
CA SER A 41 -8.43 16.17 -2.60
C SER A 41 -7.15 16.65 -3.29
N ASP A 42 -5.98 16.35 -2.72
CA ASP A 42 -4.69 16.71 -3.27
C ASP A 42 -3.97 15.55 -3.95
N ILE A 43 -4.68 14.45 -4.19
CA ILE A 43 -4.11 13.24 -4.78
C ILE A 43 -4.69 13.02 -6.17
N GLN A 44 -3.81 12.75 -7.13
CA GLN A 44 -4.20 12.36 -8.48
C GLN A 44 -3.76 10.93 -8.74
N VAL A 45 -4.63 10.17 -9.40
CA VAL A 45 -4.36 8.78 -9.74
C VAL A 45 -4.39 8.66 -11.26
N LYS A 46 -3.37 8.02 -11.80
CA LYS A 46 -3.30 7.72 -13.22
C LYS A 46 -2.98 6.25 -13.37
N VAL A 47 -3.62 5.60 -14.34
CA VAL A 47 -3.39 4.18 -14.61
C VAL A 47 -2.91 4.02 -16.04
N ASP A 48 -1.86 3.24 -16.22
CA ASP A 48 -1.33 2.86 -17.51
C ASP A 48 -1.16 1.34 -17.49
N ASP A 49 -2.10 0.63 -18.11
CA ASP A 49 -2.21 -0.83 -18.12
C ASP A 49 -2.24 -1.39 -16.69
N ASP A 50 -1.15 -1.95 -16.19
CA ASP A 50 -1.08 -2.52 -14.84
C ASP A 50 -0.28 -1.65 -13.87
N LYS A 51 0.06 -0.43 -14.25
CA LYS A 51 0.82 0.50 -13.42
C LYS A 51 -0.07 1.65 -12.97
N VAL A 52 -0.05 1.93 -11.67
CA VAL A 52 -0.72 3.08 -11.08
C VAL A 52 0.34 4.14 -10.78
N THR A 53 0.08 5.37 -11.18
CA THR A 53 0.92 6.51 -10.81
C THR A 53 0.14 7.38 -9.84
N LEU A 54 0.70 7.63 -8.68
CA LEU A 54 0.10 8.48 -7.65
C LEU A 54 0.88 9.78 -7.60
N MET A 55 0.17 10.90 -7.69
CA MET A 55 0.77 12.24 -7.71
C MET A 55 0.03 13.13 -6.73
N GLY A 56 0.67 14.20 -6.33
CA GLY A 56 0.09 15.20 -5.45
C GLY A 56 0.81 15.27 -4.11
N SER A 57 0.07 15.55 -3.05
CA SER A 57 0.66 15.69 -1.73
C SER A 57 -0.22 15.08 -0.65
N ILE A 58 0.42 14.65 0.43
CA ILE A 58 -0.25 14.07 1.60
C ILE A 58 0.48 14.59 2.85
N ASP A 59 -0.19 14.56 3.99
CA ASP A 59 0.34 15.15 5.21
C ASP A 59 1.56 14.42 5.78
N THR A 60 1.52 13.09 5.88
CA THR A 60 2.59 12.32 6.53
C THR A 60 3.08 11.18 5.65
N GLN A 61 4.31 10.73 5.92
CA GLN A 61 4.90 9.57 5.27
C GLN A 61 4.08 8.30 5.59
N GLU A 62 3.56 8.22 6.79
CA GLU A 62 2.72 7.08 7.21
C GLU A 62 1.48 6.96 6.32
N ASN A 63 0.78 8.07 6.11
CA ASN A 63 -0.41 8.07 5.25
C ASN A 63 -0.07 7.81 3.80
N LYS A 64 1.06 8.34 3.32
CA LYS A 64 1.54 8.05 1.98
C LYS A 64 1.73 6.56 1.77
N ASN A 65 2.40 5.88 2.70
CA ASN A 65 2.63 4.45 2.61
C ASN A 65 1.32 3.66 2.61
N LYS A 66 0.35 4.07 3.44
CA LYS A 66 -0.97 3.43 3.47
C LYS A 66 -1.71 3.57 2.16
N ILE A 67 -1.62 4.75 1.53
CA ILE A 67 -2.24 4.99 0.23
C ILE A 67 -1.60 4.12 -0.84
N ILE A 68 -0.28 3.99 -0.83
CA ILE A 68 0.45 3.17 -1.82
C ILE A 68 -0.03 1.72 -1.77
N VAL A 69 -0.08 1.11 -0.58
CA VAL A 69 -0.52 -0.29 -0.47
C VAL A 69 -2.00 -0.45 -0.80
N THR A 70 -2.82 0.53 -0.47
CA THR A 70 -4.24 0.49 -0.81
C THR A 70 -4.43 0.52 -2.33
N ALA A 71 -3.68 1.37 -3.03
CA ALA A 71 -3.77 1.48 -4.49
C ALA A 71 -3.19 0.27 -5.20
N GLY A 72 -2.14 -0.32 -4.65
CA GLY A 72 -1.43 -1.42 -5.31
C GLY A 72 -2.02 -2.79 -5.06
N ASN A 73 -2.66 -3.01 -3.91
CA ASN A 73 -3.29 -4.30 -3.59
C ASN A 73 -4.66 -4.43 -4.25
N VAL A 74 -4.67 -4.22 -5.57
CA VAL A 74 -5.86 -4.33 -6.42
C VAL A 74 -5.54 -5.34 -7.51
N ASP A 75 -6.46 -6.28 -7.74
CA ASP A 75 -6.30 -7.29 -8.77
C ASP A 75 -6.15 -6.63 -10.14
N GLY A 76 -5.06 -6.93 -10.84
CA GLY A 76 -4.74 -6.34 -12.12
C GLY A 76 -3.67 -5.26 -12.08
N ILE A 77 -3.18 -4.89 -10.88
CA ILE A 77 -2.13 -3.90 -10.71
C ILE A 77 -0.82 -4.59 -10.34
N ALA A 78 0.21 -4.35 -11.13
CA ALA A 78 1.53 -4.95 -10.93
C ALA A 78 2.54 -3.99 -10.31
N SER A 79 2.28 -2.68 -10.34
CA SER A 79 3.20 -1.70 -9.76
C SER A 79 2.51 -0.39 -9.47
N VAL A 80 3.08 0.34 -8.51
CA VAL A 80 2.67 1.71 -8.17
C VAL A 80 3.89 2.60 -8.29
N ASP A 81 3.76 3.65 -9.08
CA ASP A 81 4.80 4.67 -9.20
C ASP A 81 4.43 5.84 -8.30
N ASP A 82 5.24 6.08 -7.28
CA ASP A 82 4.94 7.01 -6.21
C ASP A 82 5.61 8.36 -6.48
N TRP A 83 4.78 9.36 -6.78
CA TRP A 83 5.18 10.75 -6.97
C TRP A 83 4.52 11.67 -5.95
N ILE A 84 4.06 11.11 -4.83
CA ILE A 84 3.41 11.89 -3.78
C ILE A 84 4.47 12.62 -2.95
N VAL A 85 4.23 13.91 -2.71
CA VAL A 85 5.08 14.73 -1.83
C VAL A 85 4.49 14.70 -0.44
N VAL A 86 5.32 14.47 0.56
CA VAL A 86 4.89 14.47 1.97
C VAL A 86 5.06 15.89 2.53
N LYS A 87 3.98 16.47 3.06
CA LYS A 87 3.99 17.82 3.60
C LYS A 87 4.79 17.90 4.90
N ASN A 88 4.73 16.87 5.73
CA ASN A 88 5.44 16.79 7.00
C ASN A 88 6.38 15.59 6.97
N PRO A 89 7.53 15.70 6.25
CA PRO A 89 8.43 14.56 6.13
C PRO A 89 9.07 14.22 7.49
N PRO A 90 9.43 12.93 7.69
CA PRO A 90 10.10 12.55 8.93
C PRO A 90 11.47 13.24 9.04
N VAL A 91 11.91 13.45 10.27
CA VAL A 91 13.22 14.08 10.54
C VAL A 91 14.35 13.21 10.00
N VAL A 92 14.19 11.88 10.10
CA VAL A 92 15.14 10.92 9.55
C VAL A 92 14.60 10.41 8.23
N ALA A 93 15.46 10.27 7.22
CA ALA A 93 15.06 9.78 5.92
C ALA A 93 14.40 8.39 6.05
N PRO A 94 13.30 8.11 5.32
CA PRO A 94 12.67 6.80 5.39
C PRO A 94 13.59 5.72 4.80
N PRO A 95 13.43 4.46 5.25
CA PRO A 95 14.21 3.36 4.67
C PRO A 95 13.87 3.15 3.19
N GLU A 96 14.72 2.41 2.51
CA GLU A 96 14.51 2.08 1.12
C GLU A 96 13.19 1.34 0.91
N PRO A 97 12.55 1.47 -0.27
CA PRO A 97 11.24 0.84 -0.50
C PRO A 97 11.17 -0.65 -0.13
N GLU A 98 12.19 -1.43 -0.44
CA GLU A 98 12.20 -2.86 -0.12
C GLU A 98 12.24 -3.14 1.38
N LYS A 99 12.58 -2.15 2.20
CA LYS A 99 12.55 -2.26 3.66
C LYS A 99 11.29 -1.71 4.26
N GLN A 100 10.53 -0.93 3.47
CA GLN A 100 9.27 -0.35 3.93
C GLN A 100 8.07 -1.22 3.61
N PHE A 101 8.23 -2.17 2.70
CA PHE A 101 7.12 -2.99 2.20
C PHE A 101 7.51 -4.46 2.21
N TYR A 102 6.54 -5.30 2.49
CA TYR A 102 6.72 -6.75 2.54
C TYR A 102 5.59 -7.41 1.75
N THR A 103 5.95 -8.32 0.86
CA THR A 103 4.96 -9.10 0.12
C THR A 103 4.66 -10.39 0.86
N VAL A 104 3.40 -10.60 1.23
CA VAL A 104 2.97 -11.79 1.97
C VAL A 104 3.15 -13.03 1.10
N ARG A 105 3.71 -14.08 1.69
CA ARG A 105 3.90 -15.39 1.05
C ARG A 105 2.90 -16.37 1.61
N LYS A 106 2.67 -17.44 0.86
CA LYS A 106 1.79 -18.51 1.30
C LYS A 106 2.26 -19.05 2.67
N GLY A 107 1.32 -19.12 3.61
CA GLY A 107 1.62 -19.60 4.96
C GLY A 107 2.08 -18.52 5.93
N ASP A 108 2.20 -17.27 5.49
CA ASP A 108 2.59 -16.18 6.37
C ASP A 108 1.43 -15.72 7.25
N TYR A 109 1.77 -15.22 8.42
CA TYR A 109 0.85 -14.50 9.30
C TYR A 109 1.65 -13.37 9.98
N LEU A 110 0.94 -12.37 10.50
CA LEU A 110 1.59 -11.13 10.95
C LEU A 110 2.66 -11.34 12.00
N SER A 111 2.45 -12.23 12.97
CA SER A 111 3.45 -12.49 13.99
C SER A 111 4.71 -13.13 13.42
N LYS A 112 4.57 -13.98 12.41
CA LYS A 112 5.71 -14.57 11.71
C LYS A 112 6.49 -13.51 10.94
N ILE A 113 5.77 -12.61 10.25
CA ILE A 113 6.38 -11.50 9.53
C ILE A 113 7.10 -10.58 10.51
N ALA A 114 6.47 -10.26 11.64
CA ALA A 114 7.07 -9.40 12.66
C ALA A 114 8.37 -10.00 13.20
N LYS A 115 8.37 -11.31 13.42
CA LYS A 115 9.58 -11.99 13.87
C LYS A 115 10.68 -11.90 12.83
N GLU A 116 10.33 -12.05 11.54
CA GLU A 116 11.29 -11.99 10.45
C GLU A 116 11.86 -10.59 10.28
N VAL A 117 11.03 -9.55 10.30
CA VAL A 117 11.45 -8.17 10.01
C VAL A 117 11.96 -7.42 11.24
N TYR A 118 11.46 -7.75 12.43
CA TYR A 118 11.82 -7.05 13.67
C TYR A 118 12.56 -7.94 14.68
N GLY A 119 12.59 -9.25 14.44
CA GLY A 119 13.15 -10.19 15.39
C GLY A 119 12.23 -10.47 16.58
N ASN A 120 10.98 -10.03 16.57
CA ASN A 120 10.06 -10.17 17.70
C ASN A 120 8.63 -10.34 17.17
N ALA A 121 8.06 -11.53 17.36
CA ALA A 121 6.71 -11.84 16.90
C ALA A 121 5.64 -10.97 17.58
N ASN A 122 5.91 -10.51 18.81
CA ASN A 122 4.96 -9.68 19.54
C ASN A 122 4.77 -8.30 18.93
N LYS A 123 5.61 -7.91 17.98
CA LYS A 123 5.49 -6.62 17.27
C LYS A 123 4.51 -6.67 16.10
N TYR A 124 3.74 -7.74 15.97
CA TYR A 124 2.79 -7.87 14.86
C TYR A 124 1.74 -6.74 14.84
N MET A 125 1.39 -6.20 16.02
CA MET A 125 0.42 -5.09 16.07
C MET A 125 0.97 -3.83 15.43
N VAL A 126 2.29 -3.62 15.44
CA VAL A 126 2.90 -2.48 14.76
C VAL A 126 2.60 -2.55 13.26
N ILE A 127 2.73 -3.76 12.69
CA ILE A 127 2.43 -3.98 11.26
C ILE A 127 0.94 -3.78 11.01
N PHE A 128 0.09 -4.35 11.87
CA PHE A 128 -1.36 -4.24 11.71
C PHE A 128 -1.81 -2.77 11.70
N GLU A 129 -1.36 -1.99 12.68
CA GLU A 129 -1.73 -0.58 12.77
C GLU A 129 -1.25 0.23 11.57
N ALA A 130 -0.04 -0.09 11.06
CA ALA A 130 0.52 0.61 9.92
C ALA A 130 -0.26 0.34 8.63
N ASN A 131 -1.06 -0.73 8.58
CA ASN A 131 -1.81 -1.11 7.39
C ASN A 131 -3.31 -0.86 7.51
N LYS A 132 -3.75 -0.22 8.61
CA LYS A 132 -5.12 0.23 8.72
C LYS A 132 -5.33 1.48 7.87
N PRO A 133 -6.51 1.70 7.35
CA PRO A 133 -7.72 0.87 7.42
C PRO A 133 -7.80 -0.22 6.36
N MET A 134 -6.81 -0.35 5.46
CA MET A 134 -6.83 -1.39 4.43
C MET A 134 -6.93 -2.78 5.06
N LEU A 135 -6.12 -3.03 6.08
CA LEU A 135 -6.14 -4.29 6.82
C LEU A 135 -7.09 -4.13 8.01
N LYS A 136 -8.20 -4.86 8.00
CA LYS A 136 -9.24 -4.76 9.02
C LYS A 136 -9.06 -5.74 10.17
N ASP A 137 -8.31 -6.82 9.94
CA ASP A 137 -8.08 -7.86 10.93
C ASP A 137 -6.69 -8.45 10.70
N PRO A 138 -5.90 -8.70 11.76
CA PRO A 138 -4.56 -9.27 11.59
C PRO A 138 -4.54 -10.61 10.84
N ASN A 139 -5.65 -11.32 10.84
CA ASN A 139 -5.75 -12.63 10.19
C ASN A 139 -6.26 -12.58 8.75
N LEU A 140 -6.51 -11.37 8.22
CA LEU A 140 -7.06 -11.21 6.87
C LEU A 140 -5.98 -10.88 5.83
N ILE A 141 -4.76 -11.31 6.06
CA ILE A 141 -3.71 -11.19 5.05
C ILE A 141 -3.78 -12.38 4.09
N TYR A 142 -3.28 -12.16 2.87
CA TYR A 142 -3.31 -13.18 1.82
C TYR A 142 -2.00 -13.16 1.02
N PRO A 143 -1.61 -14.28 0.42
CA PRO A 143 -0.40 -14.32 -0.39
C PRO A 143 -0.46 -13.29 -1.52
N GLY A 144 0.62 -12.58 -1.73
CA GLY A 144 0.71 -11.53 -2.75
C GLY A 144 0.32 -10.15 -2.26
N GLN A 145 -0.29 -10.04 -1.07
CA GLN A 145 -0.59 -8.73 -0.50
C GLN A 145 0.69 -8.04 -0.08
N VAL A 146 0.81 -6.75 -0.39
CA VAL A 146 1.95 -5.94 0.03
C VAL A 146 1.54 -5.14 1.27
N LEU A 147 2.33 -5.27 2.32
CA LEU A 147 2.08 -4.61 3.59
C LEU A 147 3.14 -3.56 3.86
N VAL A 148 2.72 -2.47 4.53
CA VAL A 148 3.65 -1.46 5.03
C VAL A 148 4.36 -2.04 6.25
N ILE A 149 5.69 -1.95 6.27
CA ILE A 149 6.51 -2.35 7.42
C ILE A 149 7.17 -1.09 7.96
N PRO A 150 6.58 -0.45 8.99
CA PRO A 150 7.18 0.76 9.53
C PRO A 150 8.46 0.44 10.30
N PRO A 151 9.44 1.36 10.30
CA PRO A 151 10.62 1.16 11.14
C PRO A 151 10.21 1.25 12.62
N LEU A 152 10.83 0.41 13.44
CA LEU A 152 10.59 0.52 14.88
C LEU A 152 11.34 1.72 15.43
N GLY A 153 10.64 2.51 16.26
CA GLY A 153 11.28 3.58 17.00
C GLY A 153 12.21 2.97 18.05
N LYS A 154 13.19 3.70 18.43
CA LYS A 154 14.11 3.27 19.47
C LYS A 154 13.84 3.98 20.78
#